data_711e6f95230a56b71b6bb83e17a5f83d
#
_entry.id   711e6f95230a56b71b6bb83e17a5f83d
#
_cell.length_a   1.000
_cell.length_b   1.000
_cell.length_c   1.000
_cell.angle_alpha   90.00
_cell.angle_beta   90.00
_cell.angle_gamma   90.00
#
_symmetry.space_group_name_H-M   'P 1'
#
loop_
_entity.id
_entity.type
_entity.pdbx_description
1 polymer ?
#
loop_
_entity_poly.entity_id
_entity_poly.type
_entity_poly.pdbx_seq_one_letter_code
_entity_poly.pdbx_strand_id
1 'polypeptide(L)'
;KAASSNAEYKQNQCASMGIGMGPRIHEVCPFGAVNHSYAATGSSALETAIAAAYKQVFGNIGISDSQRLTSLEAFLCDGRINVQGFMGGLVKSDLYKQKFFHAVSPMRGIELTTKHLLGRPPLDQAEMSAHISLLASAGPDAVIDFIVDGAEYAEVFGDDVVPYTRSFTSA
;
A
#
# COMPACT_ATOMS: atom_id res chain seq x y z
N LYS A 1 13.50 -19.25 25.76
CA LYS A 1 12.35 -19.29 24.82
C LYS A 1 12.65 -18.28 23.72
N ALA A 2 12.90 -18.74 22.50
CA ALA A 2 13.04 -17.87 21.35
C ALA A 2 11.71 -17.11 21.17
N ALA A 3 11.80 -15.79 21.03
CA ALA A 3 10.63 -15.00 20.66
C ALA A 3 10.17 -15.50 19.28
N SER A 4 8.92 -15.95 19.18
CA SER A 4 8.32 -16.27 17.90
C SER A 4 8.42 -15.04 17.01
N SER A 5 8.71 -15.21 15.72
CA SER A 5 8.76 -14.09 14.82
C SER A 5 7.42 -13.35 14.85
N ASN A 6 7.44 -12.05 14.63
CA ASN A 6 6.22 -11.23 14.61
C ASN A 6 5.19 -11.79 13.61
N ALA A 7 5.65 -12.45 12.53
CA ALA A 7 4.82 -13.14 11.55
C ALA A 7 4.12 -14.37 12.15
N GLU A 8 4.83 -15.23 12.89
CA GLU A 8 4.24 -16.41 13.55
C GLU A 8 3.23 -16.01 14.62
N TYR A 9 3.52 -14.96 15.39
CA TYR A 9 2.57 -14.43 16.36
C TYR A 9 1.27 -13.97 15.69
N LYS A 10 1.38 -13.20 14.61
CA LYS A 10 0.23 -12.74 13.83
C LYS A 10 -0.59 -13.89 13.23
N GLN A 11 0.10 -14.90 12.67
CA GLN A 11 -0.55 -16.11 12.14
C GLN A 11 -1.35 -16.84 13.21
N ASN A 12 -0.75 -17.04 14.38
CA ASN A 12 -1.41 -17.75 15.48
C ASN A 12 -2.62 -16.98 16.01
N GLN A 13 -2.55 -15.63 16.07
CA GLN A 13 -3.68 -14.80 16.45
C GLN A 13 -4.82 -14.88 15.43
N CYS A 14 -4.52 -14.82 14.14
CA CYS A 14 -5.53 -14.97 13.09
C CYS A 14 -6.18 -16.36 13.13
N ALA A 15 -5.41 -17.43 13.34
CA ALA A 15 -5.92 -18.79 13.46
C ALA A 15 -6.83 -18.94 14.70
N SER A 16 -6.45 -18.35 15.83
CA SER A 16 -7.26 -18.41 17.07
C SER A 16 -8.61 -17.70 16.93
N MET A 17 -8.70 -16.71 16.05
CA MET A 17 -9.94 -15.99 15.74
C MET A 17 -10.79 -16.66 14.64
N GLY A 18 -10.41 -17.88 14.18
CA GLY A 18 -11.10 -18.58 13.11
C GLY A 18 -10.98 -17.92 11.73
N ILE A 19 -10.04 -17.03 11.57
CA ILE A 19 -9.79 -16.33 10.32
C ILE A 19 -8.89 -17.22 9.47
N GLY A 20 -9.41 -17.80 8.37
CA GLY A 20 -8.68 -18.70 7.47
C GLY A 20 -7.38 -18.08 6.95
N MET A 21 -6.38 -18.89 6.70
CA MET A 21 -5.06 -18.49 6.19
C MET A 21 -5.08 -18.50 4.66
N GLY A 22 -5.19 -17.35 4.05
CA GLY A 22 -5.13 -17.19 2.59
C GLY A 22 -4.52 -15.84 2.23
N PRO A 23 -4.28 -15.54 0.94
CA PRO A 23 -3.90 -14.21 0.53
C PRO A 23 -4.96 -13.24 1.05
N ARG A 24 -4.55 -12.31 1.89
CA ARG A 24 -5.49 -11.48 2.62
C ARG A 24 -5.31 -10.03 2.29
N ILE A 25 -6.42 -9.48 1.92
CA ILE A 25 -6.65 -8.06 2.08
C ILE A 25 -6.90 -7.84 3.56
N HIS A 26 -6.25 -6.86 4.12
CA HIS A 26 -6.28 -6.57 5.56
C HIS A 26 -7.64 -6.10 6.10
N GLU A 27 -8.71 -6.27 5.36
CA GLU A 27 -10.06 -5.90 5.83
C GLU A 27 -10.62 -6.86 6.88
N VAL A 28 -10.14 -8.09 6.88
CA VAL A 28 -10.64 -9.16 7.76
C VAL A 28 -9.65 -9.49 8.88
N CYS A 29 -8.36 -9.23 8.68
CA CYS A 29 -7.32 -9.52 9.67
C CYS A 29 -6.71 -8.24 10.24
N PRO A 30 -6.95 -7.90 11.51
CA PRO A 30 -6.38 -6.69 12.13
C PRO A 30 -4.86 -6.75 12.31
N PHE A 31 -4.23 -7.91 12.13
CA PHE A 31 -2.80 -8.11 12.34
C PHE A 31 -1.97 -8.04 11.04
N GLY A 32 -2.59 -7.78 9.92
CA GLY A 32 -1.91 -7.68 8.64
C GLY A 32 -1.91 -8.98 7.82
N ALA A 33 -1.66 -8.83 6.55
CA ALA A 33 -1.51 -9.96 5.65
C ALA A 33 -0.22 -10.71 5.95
N VAL A 34 -0.29 -12.03 5.89
CA VAL A 34 0.90 -12.86 5.85
C VAL A 34 1.53 -12.70 4.47
N ASN A 35 2.86 -12.57 4.39
CA ASN A 35 3.58 -12.51 3.13
C ASN A 35 3.27 -13.75 2.28
N HIS A 36 2.41 -13.59 1.29
CA HIS A 36 2.20 -14.55 0.24
C HIS A 36 2.55 -13.88 -1.09
N SER A 37 3.36 -14.54 -1.89
CA SER A 37 3.54 -14.14 -3.28
C SER A 37 2.21 -14.37 -4.00
N TYR A 38 1.52 -13.33 -4.36
CA TYR A 38 0.28 -13.42 -5.12
C TYR A 38 0.48 -14.11 -6.47
N ALA A 39 1.67 -13.95 -7.06
CA ALA A 39 2.04 -14.62 -8.30
C ALA A 39 2.05 -16.16 -8.14
N ALA A 40 2.44 -16.67 -6.98
CA ALA A 40 2.44 -18.10 -6.69
C ALA A 40 1.06 -18.66 -6.33
N THR A 41 0.11 -17.80 -5.97
CA THR A 41 -1.21 -18.21 -5.44
C THR A 41 -2.30 -18.29 -6.53
N GLY A 42 -2.02 -17.81 -7.75
CA GLY A 42 -2.92 -17.92 -8.90
C GLY A 42 -3.68 -16.63 -9.25
N SER A 43 -4.39 -16.66 -10.39
CA SER A 43 -5.07 -15.48 -10.98
C SER A 43 -6.12 -14.86 -10.05
N SER A 44 -6.86 -15.68 -9.31
CA SER A 44 -7.89 -15.19 -8.38
C SER A 44 -7.30 -14.36 -7.23
N ALA A 45 -6.12 -14.73 -6.73
CA ALA A 45 -5.43 -13.97 -5.70
C ALA A 45 -4.91 -12.63 -6.23
N LEU A 46 -4.43 -12.61 -7.47
CA LEU A 46 -4.00 -11.37 -8.15
C LEU A 46 -5.17 -10.41 -8.37
N GLU A 47 -6.31 -10.89 -8.83
CA GLU A 47 -7.53 -10.07 -8.97
C GLU A 47 -7.95 -9.45 -7.64
N THR A 48 -7.90 -10.25 -6.57
CA THR A 48 -8.20 -9.79 -5.22
C THR A 48 -7.21 -8.72 -4.76
N ALA A 49 -5.92 -8.90 -5.02
CA ALA A 49 -4.89 -7.92 -4.70
C ALA A 49 -5.06 -6.62 -5.50
N ILE A 50 -5.38 -6.71 -6.78
CA ILE A 50 -5.67 -5.56 -7.63
C ILE A 50 -6.86 -4.77 -7.09
N ALA A 51 -7.97 -5.45 -6.77
CA ALA A 51 -9.16 -4.81 -6.20
C ALA A 51 -8.85 -4.11 -4.86
N ALA A 52 -8.07 -4.77 -4.01
CA ALA A 52 -7.64 -4.18 -2.74
C ALA A 52 -6.75 -2.96 -2.92
N ALA A 53 -5.80 -3.00 -3.86
CA ALA A 53 -4.93 -1.89 -4.17
C ALA A 53 -5.71 -0.66 -4.64
N TYR A 54 -6.65 -0.84 -5.56
CA TYR A 54 -7.54 0.25 -5.99
C TYR A 54 -8.36 0.82 -4.84
N LYS A 55 -8.91 -0.05 -3.99
CA LYS A 55 -9.69 0.37 -2.83
C LYS A 55 -8.83 1.13 -1.81
N GLN A 56 -7.61 0.68 -1.56
CA GLN A 56 -6.68 1.36 -0.66
C GLN A 56 -6.30 2.75 -1.16
N VAL A 57 -6.06 2.89 -2.47
CA VAL A 57 -5.58 4.13 -3.08
C VAL A 57 -6.73 5.11 -3.38
N PHE A 58 -7.83 4.63 -3.92
CA PHE A 58 -8.95 5.48 -4.39
C PHE A 58 -10.18 5.45 -3.47
N GLY A 59 -10.16 4.63 -2.43
CA GLY A 59 -11.24 4.50 -1.47
C GLY A 59 -12.40 3.62 -1.93
N ASN A 60 -13.49 3.56 -1.13
CA ASN A 60 -14.63 2.69 -1.36
C ASN A 60 -15.42 3.00 -2.64
N ILE A 61 -15.39 4.24 -3.11
CA ILE A 61 -16.05 4.62 -4.37
C ILE A 61 -15.34 3.98 -5.55
N GLY A 62 -14.04 3.69 -5.38
CA GLY A 62 -13.22 3.07 -6.41
C GLY A 62 -13.01 3.97 -7.62
N ILE A 63 -12.72 3.32 -8.73
CA ILE A 63 -12.60 3.93 -10.06
C ILE A 63 -13.52 3.17 -11.03
N SER A 64 -13.97 3.86 -12.08
CA SER A 64 -14.71 3.21 -13.15
C SER A 64 -13.80 2.28 -13.96
N ASP A 65 -14.38 1.29 -14.64
CA ASP A 65 -13.62 0.36 -15.49
C ASP A 65 -12.79 1.08 -16.56
N SER A 66 -13.28 2.22 -17.05
CA SER A 66 -12.57 3.06 -18.02
C SER A 66 -11.33 3.77 -17.43
N GLN A 67 -11.23 3.89 -16.12
CA GLN A 67 -10.12 4.52 -15.40
C GLN A 67 -9.09 3.51 -14.88
N ARG A 68 -9.34 2.22 -15.06
CA ARG A 68 -8.41 1.17 -14.64
C ARG A 68 -7.13 1.23 -15.46
N LEU A 69 -6.01 0.99 -14.81
CA LEU A 69 -4.68 0.96 -15.42
C LEU A 69 -4.36 -0.45 -15.93
N THR A 70 -5.09 -0.87 -16.98
CA THR A 70 -5.03 -2.23 -17.51
C THR A 70 -3.63 -2.69 -17.89
N SER A 71 -2.78 -1.78 -18.40
CA SER A 71 -1.38 -2.09 -18.70
C SER A 71 -0.57 -2.42 -17.44
N LEU A 72 -0.81 -1.69 -16.35
CA LEU A 72 -0.14 -1.93 -15.08
C LEU A 72 -0.62 -3.24 -14.44
N GLU A 73 -1.91 -3.53 -14.54
CA GLU A 73 -2.49 -4.80 -14.10
C GLU A 73 -1.90 -5.98 -14.87
N ALA A 74 -1.75 -5.84 -16.20
CA ALA A 74 -1.11 -6.86 -17.04
C ALA A 74 0.34 -7.13 -16.62
N PHE A 75 1.13 -6.10 -16.29
CA PHE A 75 2.50 -6.28 -15.80
C PHE A 75 2.55 -7.03 -14.46
N LEU A 76 1.59 -6.80 -13.58
CA LEU A 76 1.49 -7.56 -12.33
C LEU A 76 1.10 -9.01 -12.60
N CYS A 77 0.11 -9.26 -13.47
CA CYS A 77 -0.31 -10.61 -13.85
C CYS A 77 0.78 -11.40 -14.56
N ASP A 78 1.59 -10.74 -15.38
CA ASP A 78 2.73 -11.34 -16.08
C ASP A 78 3.96 -11.58 -15.17
N GLY A 79 3.90 -11.11 -13.91
CA GLY A 79 5.01 -11.22 -12.97
C GLY A 79 6.18 -10.28 -13.27
N ARG A 80 5.99 -9.26 -14.13
CA ARG A 80 7.01 -8.26 -14.44
C ARG A 80 7.23 -7.25 -13.34
N ILE A 81 6.21 -7.01 -12.52
CA ILE A 81 6.25 -6.18 -11.33
C ILE A 81 5.63 -6.94 -10.17
N ASN A 82 6.06 -6.61 -8.96
CA ASN A 82 5.45 -7.10 -7.73
C ASN A 82 4.34 -6.15 -7.26
N VAL A 83 3.69 -6.46 -6.14
CA VAL A 83 2.61 -5.63 -5.58
C VAL A 83 3.14 -4.24 -5.19
N GLN A 84 4.36 -4.15 -4.65
CA GLN A 84 5.01 -2.87 -4.36
C GLN A 84 5.12 -1.99 -5.62
N GLY A 85 5.63 -2.54 -6.72
CA GLY A 85 5.73 -1.84 -8.01
C GLY A 85 4.36 -1.45 -8.58
N PHE A 86 3.36 -2.30 -8.39
CA PHE A 86 1.97 -2.00 -8.77
C PHE A 86 1.41 -0.83 -7.97
N MET A 87 1.60 -0.81 -6.65
CA MET A 87 1.19 0.31 -5.78
C MET A 87 1.87 1.61 -6.17
N GLY A 88 3.18 1.58 -6.40
CA GLY A 88 3.94 2.74 -6.88
C GLY A 88 3.40 3.26 -8.22
N GLY A 89 3.10 2.37 -9.16
CA GLY A 89 2.52 2.72 -10.46
C GLY A 89 1.12 3.33 -10.36
N LEU A 90 0.27 2.81 -9.47
CA LEU A 90 -1.06 3.37 -9.21
C LEU A 90 -0.98 4.82 -8.69
N VAL A 91 -0.10 5.06 -7.72
CA VAL A 91 0.03 6.38 -7.08
C VAL A 91 0.76 7.38 -7.99
N LYS A 92 1.57 6.92 -8.95
CA LYS A 92 2.18 7.76 -10.00
C LYS A 92 1.24 8.09 -11.17
N SER A 93 0.08 7.44 -11.25
CA SER A 93 -0.85 7.67 -12.34
C SER A 93 -1.35 9.11 -12.39
N ASP A 94 -1.68 9.59 -13.59
CA ASP A 94 -2.24 10.94 -13.79
C ASP A 94 -3.56 11.11 -13.03
N LEU A 95 -4.38 10.05 -12.98
CA LEU A 95 -5.63 10.05 -12.23
C LEU A 95 -5.40 10.31 -10.73
N TYR A 96 -4.39 9.65 -10.15
CA TYR A 96 -4.04 9.86 -8.75
C TYR A 96 -3.52 11.28 -8.51
N LYS A 97 -2.60 11.75 -9.35
CA LYS A 97 -2.05 13.10 -9.25
C LYS A 97 -3.12 14.18 -9.36
N GLN A 98 -4.07 14.03 -10.26
CA GLN A 98 -5.20 14.96 -10.40
C GLN A 98 -6.06 15.01 -9.14
N LYS A 99 -6.36 13.84 -8.54
CA LYS A 99 -7.21 13.77 -7.35
C LYS A 99 -6.52 14.21 -6.06
N PHE A 100 -5.24 13.87 -5.89
CA PHE A 100 -4.58 13.93 -4.59
C PHE A 100 -3.37 14.87 -4.53
N PHE A 101 -2.94 15.45 -5.65
CA PHE A 101 -1.91 16.47 -5.68
C PHE A 101 -2.40 17.78 -6.28
N HIS A 102 -3.12 17.75 -7.41
CA HIS A 102 -3.56 18.98 -8.07
C HIS A 102 -4.86 19.56 -7.47
N ALA A 103 -5.71 18.72 -6.92
CA ALA A 103 -6.99 19.14 -6.34
C ALA A 103 -6.91 19.57 -4.86
N VAL A 104 -5.77 19.35 -4.21
CA VAL A 104 -5.60 19.58 -2.76
C VAL A 104 -4.34 20.40 -2.47
N SER A 105 -4.21 20.88 -1.21
CA SER A 105 -2.96 21.53 -0.79
C SER A 105 -1.79 20.53 -0.75
N PRO A 106 -0.54 20.97 -0.94
CA PRO A 106 0.63 20.08 -0.91
C PRO A 106 0.74 19.25 0.37
N MET A 107 0.47 19.84 1.53
CA MET A 107 0.46 19.14 2.81
C MET A 107 -0.59 18.03 2.84
N ARG A 108 -1.79 18.31 2.34
CA ARG A 108 -2.86 17.31 2.28
C ARG A 108 -2.54 16.20 1.28
N GLY A 109 -1.93 16.53 0.15
CA GLY A 109 -1.46 15.56 -0.85
C GLY A 109 -0.46 14.58 -0.24
N ILE A 110 0.53 15.09 0.49
CA ILE A 110 1.53 14.25 1.19
C ILE A 110 0.86 13.40 2.26
N GLU A 111 -0.01 13.96 3.08
CA GLU A 111 -0.74 13.21 4.11
C GLU A 111 -1.53 12.04 3.52
N LEU A 112 -2.25 12.27 2.43
CA LEU A 112 -3.02 11.25 1.73
C LEU A 112 -2.11 10.18 1.13
N THR A 113 -1.02 10.58 0.48
CA THR A 113 -0.05 9.65 -0.12
C THR A 113 0.59 8.76 0.94
N THR A 114 0.99 9.32 2.08
CA THR A 114 1.54 8.56 3.20
C THR A 114 0.49 7.57 3.75
N LYS A 115 -0.76 7.99 3.89
CA LYS A 115 -1.86 7.09 4.32
C LYS A 115 -2.12 5.96 3.32
N HIS A 116 -2.07 6.24 2.03
CA HIS A 116 -2.33 5.23 1.01
C HIS A 116 -1.19 4.22 0.89
N LEU A 117 0.07 4.66 1.02
CA LEU A 117 1.24 3.81 0.86
C LEU A 117 1.73 3.17 2.16
N LEU A 118 1.74 3.91 3.27
CA LEU A 118 2.21 3.40 4.57
C LEU A 118 1.09 3.04 5.53
N GLY A 119 -0.17 3.33 5.18
CA GLY A 119 -1.32 3.07 6.05
C GLY A 119 -1.37 3.97 7.31
N ARG A 120 -0.54 5.02 7.37
CA ARG A 120 -0.46 5.97 8.48
C ARG A 120 -0.32 7.41 7.98
N PRO A 121 -0.72 8.40 8.77
CA PRO A 121 -0.33 9.80 8.48
C PRO A 121 1.17 10.00 8.76
N PRO A 122 1.76 11.12 8.29
CA PRO A 122 3.09 11.53 8.73
C PRO A 122 3.17 11.60 10.26
N LEU A 123 4.28 11.14 10.83
CA LEU A 123 4.43 11.01 12.29
C LEU A 123 4.63 12.36 12.96
N ASP A 124 5.41 13.22 12.32
CA ASP A 124 5.78 14.52 12.87
C ASP A 124 5.94 15.59 11.78
N GLN A 125 6.21 16.81 12.24
CA GLN A 125 6.44 17.96 11.37
C GLN A 125 7.74 17.83 10.56
N ALA A 126 8.74 17.10 11.06
CA ALA A 126 9.99 16.90 10.38
C ALA A 126 9.83 16.02 9.14
N GLU A 127 9.09 14.90 9.27
CA GLU A 127 8.74 14.02 8.16
C GLU A 127 7.92 14.79 7.10
N MET A 128 6.91 15.55 7.54
CA MET A 128 6.11 16.38 6.66
C MET A 128 6.96 17.40 5.89
N SER A 129 7.87 18.10 6.57
CA SER A 129 8.75 19.10 5.98
C SER A 129 9.73 18.49 4.98
N ALA A 130 10.26 17.30 5.27
CA ALA A 130 11.13 16.57 4.35
C ALA A 130 10.39 16.20 3.05
N HIS A 131 9.17 15.68 3.15
CA HIS A 131 8.36 15.36 1.98
C HIS A 131 7.96 16.60 1.18
N ILE A 132 7.63 17.71 1.84
CA ILE A 132 7.32 18.99 1.16
C ILE A 132 8.54 19.48 0.40
N SER A 133 9.72 19.44 1.00
CA SER A 133 10.97 19.86 0.36
C SER A 133 11.28 18.98 -0.86
N LEU A 134 11.07 17.68 -0.75
CA LEU A 134 11.23 16.74 -1.85
C LEU A 134 10.20 17.00 -2.96
N LEU A 135 8.95 17.23 -2.60
CA LEU A 135 7.88 17.59 -3.54
C LEU A 135 8.22 18.86 -4.33
N ALA A 136 8.74 19.89 -3.64
CA ALA A 136 9.10 21.16 -4.25
C ALA A 136 10.32 21.07 -5.18
N SER A 137 11.29 20.22 -4.84
CA SER A 137 12.55 20.08 -5.59
C SER A 137 12.50 19.08 -6.73
N ALA A 138 11.80 17.98 -6.56
CA ALA A 138 11.83 16.83 -7.48
C ALA A 138 10.42 16.35 -7.92
N GLY A 139 9.36 16.95 -7.39
CA GLY A 139 7.98 16.64 -7.79
C GLY A 139 7.35 15.45 -7.07
N PRO A 140 6.07 15.15 -7.40
CA PRO A 140 5.30 14.13 -6.70
C PRO A 140 5.85 12.71 -6.87
N ASP A 141 6.42 12.38 -8.03
CA ASP A 141 6.96 11.04 -8.29
C ASP A 141 8.13 10.71 -7.37
N ALA A 142 8.98 11.71 -7.07
CA ALA A 142 10.09 11.52 -6.16
C ALA A 142 9.63 11.26 -4.71
N VAL A 143 8.54 11.91 -4.27
CA VAL A 143 7.95 11.64 -2.95
C VAL A 143 7.38 10.22 -2.91
N ILE A 144 6.72 9.79 -3.96
CA ILE A 144 6.16 8.44 -4.07
C ILE A 144 7.27 7.40 -4.02
N ASP A 145 8.34 7.57 -4.81
CA ASP A 145 9.49 6.67 -4.82
C ASP A 145 10.17 6.61 -3.46
N PHE A 146 10.37 7.76 -2.83
CA PHE A 146 10.96 7.83 -1.49
C PHE A 146 10.17 7.02 -0.45
N ILE A 147 8.84 7.03 -0.54
CA ILE A 147 7.97 6.28 0.37
C ILE A 147 7.95 4.78 0.02
N VAL A 148 7.78 4.45 -1.27
CA VAL A 148 7.64 3.05 -1.73
C VAL A 148 8.95 2.27 -1.58
N ASP A 149 10.09 2.90 -1.88
CA ASP A 149 11.42 2.31 -1.75
C ASP A 149 12.00 2.47 -0.33
N GLY A 150 11.24 3.10 0.56
CA GLY A 150 11.65 3.33 1.94
C GLY A 150 11.71 2.04 2.77
N ALA A 151 12.61 2.03 3.76
CA ALA A 151 12.79 0.89 4.66
C ALA A 151 11.51 0.51 5.39
N GLU A 152 10.70 1.47 5.80
CA GLU A 152 9.42 1.23 6.49
C GLU A 152 8.44 0.45 5.61
N TYR A 153 8.33 0.80 4.33
CA TYR A 153 7.47 0.07 3.40
C TYR A 153 7.92 -1.39 3.29
N ALA A 154 9.22 -1.61 3.07
CA ALA A 154 9.81 -2.94 2.95
C ALA A 154 9.64 -3.79 4.22
N GLU A 155 9.81 -3.19 5.40
CA GLU A 155 9.66 -3.89 6.68
C GLU A 155 8.22 -4.25 7.01
N VAL A 156 7.27 -3.40 6.65
CA VAL A 156 5.85 -3.56 7.02
C VAL A 156 5.09 -4.40 6.01
N PHE A 157 5.28 -4.12 4.72
CA PHE A 157 4.50 -4.73 3.64
C PHE A 157 5.33 -5.69 2.78
N GLY A 158 6.64 -5.46 2.66
CA GLY A 158 7.48 -6.23 1.73
C GLY A 158 7.05 -6.00 0.28
N ASP A 159 7.33 -6.99 -0.56
CA ASP A 159 7.17 -6.89 -2.01
C ASP A 159 5.76 -7.25 -2.51
N ASP A 160 5.02 -8.07 -1.75
CA ASP A 160 3.81 -8.74 -2.22
C ASP A 160 2.56 -8.49 -1.36
N VAL A 161 2.60 -7.51 -0.46
CA VAL A 161 1.46 -7.15 0.39
C VAL A 161 0.88 -5.81 -0.02
N VAL A 162 -0.43 -5.77 -0.24
CA VAL A 162 -1.14 -4.50 -0.45
C VAL A 162 -1.15 -3.71 0.87
N PRO A 163 -0.73 -2.44 0.87
CA PRO A 163 -0.81 -1.59 2.05
C PRO A 163 -2.22 -1.51 2.64
N TYR A 164 -2.28 -1.39 3.94
CA TYR A 164 -3.51 -1.30 4.70
C TYR A 164 -3.40 -0.25 5.80
N THR A 165 -4.54 0.22 6.28
CA THR A 165 -4.57 1.20 7.37
C THR A 165 -4.03 0.59 8.66
N ARG A 166 -3.01 1.23 9.23
CA ARG A 166 -2.41 0.86 10.50
C ARG A 166 -2.93 1.78 11.59
N SER A 167 -3.36 1.21 12.73
CA SER A 167 -3.68 2.01 13.91
C SER A 167 -2.37 2.39 14.61
N PHE A 168 -2.10 3.69 14.73
CA PHE A 168 -1.06 4.21 15.59
C PHE A 168 -1.69 4.57 16.95
N THR A 169 -1.32 3.85 17.97
CA THR A 169 -1.38 4.39 19.32
C THR A 169 -0.19 5.33 19.46
N SER A 170 -0.47 6.63 19.50
CA SER A 170 0.52 7.57 20.03
C SER A 170 0.81 7.14 21.47
N ALA A 171 2.06 6.77 21.72
CA ALA A 171 2.53 6.58 23.07
C ALA A 171 2.51 7.90 23.84
#